data_09d610d2cfda88507f0f37ec8dfbebb3
#
_entry.id   09d610d2cfda88507f0f37ec8dfbebb3
#
_cell.length_a   1.000
_cell.length_b   1.000
_cell.length_c   1.000
_cell.angle_alpha   90.00
_cell.angle_beta   90.00
_cell.angle_gamma   90.00
#
_symmetry.space_group_name_H-M   'P 1'
#
loop_
_entity.id
_entity.type
_entity.pdbx_description
1 polymer ?
#
loop_
_entity_poly.entity_id
_entity_poly.type
_entity_poly.pdbx_seq_one_letter_code
_entity_poly.pdbx_strand_id
1 'polypeptide(L)'
;MSDQRLNQVWDAVEIVFSILKGHTVRAAEAGSLRRGKQDPKDAEIVLIPSPTAWPALDAALAAGVVKKADYGGRTRWGELYRGVEVGGVKVELFTATPATWGYIYWLRTGPADGNQYVVAQMWKSKIRAQGGAIWYAPDWGMSERREWKSLNRQQVRVAEESDFFSLLGMESVRPQDRRVVIYEAVMESRSHRWGDPLSLLMPTATETADQPSQLSLF
;
A
#
# COMPACT_ATOMS: atom_id res chain seq x y z
N MET A 1 -29.82 9.06 2.92
CA MET A 1 -28.83 8.75 4.01
C MET A 1 -27.45 8.35 3.47
N SER A 2 -27.36 7.57 2.36
CA SER A 2 -26.05 7.19 1.75
C SER A 2 -25.23 8.37 1.29
N ASP A 3 -25.83 9.35 0.60
CA ASP A 3 -25.10 10.50 0.04
C ASP A 3 -24.52 11.40 1.12
N GLN A 4 -25.25 11.59 2.24
CA GLN A 4 -24.76 12.38 3.36
C GLN A 4 -23.53 11.74 4.02
N ARG A 5 -23.50 10.42 4.19
CA ARG A 5 -22.35 9.73 4.77
C ARG A 5 -21.16 9.76 3.82
N LEU A 6 -21.38 9.54 2.54
CA LEU A 6 -20.34 9.62 1.52
C LEU A 6 -19.69 11.01 1.51
N ASN A 7 -20.50 12.08 1.53
CA ASN A 7 -19.99 13.46 1.57
C ASN A 7 -19.17 13.72 2.85
N GLN A 8 -19.67 13.28 4.02
CA GLN A 8 -18.91 13.42 5.27
C GLN A 8 -17.54 12.75 5.21
N VAL A 9 -17.46 11.57 4.57
CA VAL A 9 -16.18 10.85 4.44
C VAL A 9 -15.25 11.56 3.45
N TRP A 10 -15.77 12.10 2.35
CA TRP A 10 -14.99 12.91 1.41
C TRP A 10 -14.50 14.21 2.05
N ASP A 11 -15.34 14.92 2.80
CA ASP A 11 -14.95 16.14 3.54
C ASP A 11 -13.78 15.85 4.49
N ALA A 12 -13.83 14.72 5.20
CA ALA A 12 -12.75 14.31 6.09
C ALA A 12 -11.45 14.00 5.34
N VAL A 13 -11.54 13.36 4.17
CA VAL A 13 -10.38 13.10 3.29
C VAL A 13 -9.78 14.40 2.77
N GLU A 14 -10.60 15.34 2.31
CA GLU A 14 -10.14 16.65 1.81
C GLU A 14 -9.44 17.46 2.90
N ILE A 15 -9.94 17.46 4.14
CA ILE A 15 -9.27 18.10 5.27
C ILE A 15 -7.89 17.49 5.48
N VAL A 16 -7.77 16.16 5.49
CA VAL A 16 -6.48 15.48 5.66
C VAL A 16 -5.54 15.77 4.49
N PHE A 17 -6.02 15.74 3.26
CA PHE A 17 -5.22 16.13 2.10
C PHE A 17 -4.77 17.59 2.17
N SER A 18 -5.61 18.49 2.66
CA SER A 18 -5.24 19.90 2.87
C SER A 18 -4.11 20.06 3.90
N ILE A 19 -4.18 19.34 5.02
CA ILE A 19 -3.11 19.32 6.03
C ILE A 19 -1.79 18.80 5.45
N LEU A 20 -1.85 17.77 4.61
CA LEU A 20 -0.68 17.09 4.05
C LEU A 20 -0.20 17.70 2.72
N LYS A 21 -0.89 18.72 2.18
CA LYS A 21 -0.52 19.38 0.93
C LYS A 21 0.88 20.01 1.03
N GLY A 22 1.77 19.63 0.10
CA GLY A 22 3.17 20.05 0.11
C GLY A 22 4.06 19.29 1.11
N HIS A 23 3.50 18.36 1.88
CA HIS A 23 4.20 17.55 2.86
C HIS A 23 4.27 16.06 2.47
N THR A 24 3.81 15.71 1.28
CA THR A 24 3.90 14.36 0.73
C THR A 24 4.49 14.37 -0.67
N VAL A 25 5.26 13.34 -1.00
CA VAL A 25 5.72 13.08 -2.37
C VAL A 25 4.56 12.58 -3.22
N ARG A 26 3.71 11.75 -2.63
CA ARG A 26 2.51 11.17 -3.24
C ARG A 26 1.48 10.88 -2.16
N ALA A 27 0.20 11.07 -2.45
CA ALA A 27 -0.91 10.64 -1.61
C ALA A 27 -2.13 10.37 -2.48
N ALA A 28 -2.91 9.35 -2.10
CA ALA A 28 -4.17 9.01 -2.78
C ALA A 28 -5.12 8.31 -1.82
N GLU A 29 -6.42 8.50 -2.05
CA GLU A 29 -7.45 7.72 -1.39
C GLU A 29 -7.36 6.24 -1.79
N ALA A 30 -7.72 5.37 -0.85
CA ALA A 30 -7.71 3.93 -1.02
C ALA A 30 -9.02 3.31 -0.47
N GLY A 31 -9.00 2.04 -0.17
CA GLY A 31 -10.08 1.36 0.52
C GLY A 31 -11.41 1.37 -0.22
N SER A 32 -12.43 1.44 0.59
CA SER A 32 -13.82 1.40 0.10
C SER A 32 -14.20 2.62 -0.73
N LEU A 33 -13.62 3.80 -0.47
CA LEU A 33 -13.81 5.00 -1.29
C LEU A 33 -13.31 4.78 -2.71
N ARG A 34 -12.06 4.35 -2.87
CA ARG A 34 -11.47 4.08 -4.18
C ARG A 34 -12.24 3.01 -4.95
N ARG A 35 -12.86 2.05 -4.25
CA ARG A 35 -13.74 1.05 -4.86
C ARG A 35 -15.14 1.57 -5.22
N GLY A 36 -15.44 2.85 -4.98
CA GLY A 36 -16.72 3.47 -5.29
C GLY A 36 -17.87 3.05 -4.37
N LYS A 37 -17.57 2.63 -3.12
CA LYS A 37 -18.63 2.27 -2.17
C LYS A 37 -19.45 3.49 -1.78
N GLN A 38 -20.77 3.40 -1.88
CA GLN A 38 -21.69 4.51 -1.61
C GLN A 38 -21.89 4.79 -0.11
N ASP A 39 -21.61 3.81 0.75
CA ASP A 39 -21.73 3.94 2.21
C ASP A 39 -20.43 3.49 2.88
N PRO A 40 -19.33 4.28 2.76
CA PRO A 40 -18.07 3.98 3.43
C PRO A 40 -18.18 4.28 4.93
N LYS A 41 -17.60 3.41 5.77
CA LYS A 41 -17.59 3.60 7.24
C LYS A 41 -16.46 4.53 7.67
N ASP A 42 -15.34 4.46 6.98
CA ASP A 42 -14.06 5.11 7.23
C ASP A 42 -13.39 5.47 5.91
N ALA A 43 -12.31 6.21 5.96
CA ALA A 43 -11.46 6.50 4.82
C ALA A 43 -10.07 5.90 5.00
N GLU A 44 -9.47 5.50 3.90
CA GLU A 44 -8.08 5.05 3.85
C GLU A 44 -7.31 5.92 2.86
N ILE A 45 -6.13 6.39 3.26
CA ILE A 45 -5.20 7.14 2.43
C ILE A 45 -3.86 6.43 2.45
N VAL A 46 -3.29 6.19 1.28
CA VAL A 46 -1.89 5.76 1.14
C VAL A 46 -1.06 6.98 0.79
N LEU A 47 0.10 7.14 1.43
CA LEU A 47 0.96 8.28 1.19
C LEU A 47 2.46 7.91 1.25
N ILE A 48 3.26 8.63 0.48
CA ILE A 48 4.71 8.68 0.60
C ILE A 48 5.03 10.01 1.32
N PRO A 49 5.33 9.98 2.63
CA PRO A 49 5.53 11.20 3.39
C PRO A 49 6.87 11.86 3.05
N SER A 50 6.90 13.18 3.01
CA SER A 50 8.15 13.94 3.17
C SER A 50 8.52 14.04 4.65
N PRO A 51 9.72 14.50 5.01
CA PRO A 51 10.10 14.69 6.40
C PRO A 51 9.18 15.62 7.21
N THR A 52 8.44 16.49 6.53
CA THR A 52 7.53 17.47 7.16
C THR A 52 6.08 16.97 7.30
N ALA A 53 5.73 15.79 6.77
CA ALA A 53 4.36 15.29 6.79
C ALA A 53 3.83 15.07 8.21
N TRP A 54 4.61 14.41 9.04
CA TRP A 54 4.19 14.14 10.41
C TRP A 54 4.19 15.36 11.30
N PRO A 55 5.17 16.27 11.25
CA PRO A 55 5.08 17.57 11.89
C PRO A 55 3.83 18.38 11.52
N ALA A 56 3.43 18.40 10.26
CA ALA A 56 2.21 19.07 9.82
C ALA A 56 0.94 18.44 10.43
N LEU A 57 0.90 17.11 10.48
CA LEU A 57 -0.21 16.38 11.11
C LEU A 57 -0.24 16.61 12.63
N ASP A 58 0.92 16.64 13.31
CA ASP A 58 1.02 16.89 14.73
C ASP A 58 0.59 18.35 15.07
N ALA A 59 0.88 19.31 14.20
CA ALA A 59 0.39 20.68 14.33
C ALA A 59 -1.14 20.76 14.19
N ALA A 60 -1.73 20.03 13.26
CA ALA A 60 -3.19 19.95 13.09
C ALA A 60 -3.88 19.29 14.30
N LEU A 61 -3.24 18.29 14.93
CA LEU A 61 -3.69 17.72 16.19
C LEU A 61 -3.67 18.75 17.32
N ALA A 62 -2.58 19.48 17.46
CA ALA A 62 -2.43 20.51 18.49
C ALA A 62 -3.45 21.66 18.33
N ALA A 63 -3.78 21.99 17.06
CA ALA A 63 -4.81 22.97 16.73
C ALA A 63 -6.25 22.45 16.89
N GLY A 64 -6.45 21.15 17.17
CA GLY A 64 -7.77 20.54 17.31
C GLY A 64 -8.51 20.34 15.99
N VAL A 65 -7.83 20.49 14.84
CA VAL A 65 -8.43 20.25 13.50
C VAL A 65 -8.72 18.78 13.31
N VAL A 66 -7.85 17.91 13.81
CA VAL A 66 -8.02 16.45 13.83
C VAL A 66 -7.79 15.91 15.23
N LYS A 67 -8.25 14.69 15.48
CA LYS A 67 -7.96 13.94 16.71
C LYS A 67 -7.29 12.61 16.34
N LYS A 68 -6.57 11.99 17.28
CA LYS A 68 -6.15 10.60 17.10
C LYS A 68 -7.37 9.70 17.13
N ALA A 69 -7.51 8.84 16.12
CA ALA A 69 -8.61 7.90 16.06
C ALA A 69 -8.51 6.86 17.19
N ASP A 70 -9.64 6.61 17.85
CA ASP A 70 -9.74 5.57 18.88
C ASP A 70 -10.19 4.24 18.27
N TYR A 71 -9.46 3.18 18.61
CA TYR A 71 -9.73 1.79 18.19
C TYR A 71 -9.96 0.93 19.44
N GLY A 72 -11.02 1.22 20.18
CA GLY A 72 -11.36 0.50 21.40
C GLY A 72 -10.38 0.79 22.56
N GLY A 73 -10.13 2.05 22.85
CA GLY A 73 -9.22 2.52 23.90
C GLY A 73 -7.74 2.52 23.49
N ARG A 74 -7.44 2.28 22.21
CA ARG A 74 -6.08 2.29 21.68
C ARG A 74 -5.96 3.26 20.51
N THR A 75 -4.87 4.01 20.46
CA THR A 75 -4.51 4.80 19.29
C THR A 75 -3.47 4.04 18.46
N ARG A 76 -3.53 4.20 17.15
CA ARG A 76 -2.52 3.67 16.24
C ARG A 76 -1.72 4.84 15.68
N TRP A 77 -0.47 4.98 16.16
CA TRP A 77 0.36 6.15 15.87
C TRP A 77 1.82 5.73 15.71
N GLY A 78 2.13 5.19 14.54
CA GLY A 78 3.47 4.71 14.18
C GLY A 78 3.98 5.34 12.89
N GLU A 79 5.16 4.92 12.45
CA GLU A 79 5.76 5.40 11.21
C GLU A 79 5.04 4.86 9.96
N LEU A 80 4.59 3.60 10.02
CA LEU A 80 3.94 2.94 8.90
C LEU A 80 2.42 3.15 8.85
N TYR A 81 1.84 3.63 9.96
CA TYR A 81 0.40 3.76 10.08
C TYR A 81 0.04 4.80 11.13
N ARG A 82 -0.87 5.71 10.77
CA ARG A 82 -1.50 6.66 11.70
C ARG A 82 -3.00 6.70 11.45
N GLY A 83 -3.79 6.76 12.53
CA GLY A 83 -5.23 6.94 12.45
C GLY A 83 -5.63 8.28 13.04
N VAL A 84 -6.35 9.10 12.26
CA VAL A 84 -6.95 10.35 12.72
C VAL A 84 -8.47 10.27 12.63
N GLU A 85 -9.14 11.14 13.38
CA GLU A 85 -10.57 11.35 13.30
C GLU A 85 -10.85 12.81 12.96
N VAL A 86 -11.71 13.02 11.96
CA VAL A 86 -12.14 14.31 11.46
C VAL A 86 -13.68 14.29 11.38
N GLY A 87 -14.37 15.16 12.12
CA GLY A 87 -15.83 15.26 12.07
C GLY A 87 -16.54 13.94 12.37
N GLY A 88 -15.98 13.07 13.24
CA GLY A 88 -16.53 11.75 13.55
C GLY A 88 -16.24 10.67 12.50
N VAL A 89 -15.42 10.98 11.48
CA VAL A 89 -14.94 10.04 10.46
C VAL A 89 -13.52 9.62 10.79
N LYS A 90 -13.25 8.32 10.82
CA LYS A 90 -11.88 7.80 10.92
C LYS A 90 -11.21 7.84 9.56
N VAL A 91 -10.00 8.39 9.52
CA VAL A 91 -9.13 8.42 8.35
C VAL A 91 -7.83 7.69 8.69
N GLU A 92 -7.58 6.62 8.00
CA GLU A 92 -6.41 5.76 8.18
C GLU A 92 -5.33 6.12 7.17
N LEU A 93 -4.14 6.46 7.67
CA LEU A 93 -2.98 6.88 6.87
C LEU A 93 -1.96 5.76 6.83
N PHE A 94 -1.72 5.21 5.66
CA PHE A 94 -0.76 4.13 5.43
C PHE A 94 0.46 4.65 4.68
N THR A 95 1.63 4.47 5.29
CA THR A 95 2.90 4.91 4.71
C THR A 95 3.40 3.90 3.68
N ALA A 96 3.81 4.42 2.54
CA ALA A 96 4.56 3.71 1.51
C ALA A 96 5.89 4.41 1.23
N THR A 97 6.77 3.74 0.52
CA THR A 97 7.97 4.32 -0.11
C THR A 97 7.79 4.34 -1.63
N PRO A 98 8.64 5.04 -2.40
CA PRO A 98 8.60 4.96 -3.85
C PRO A 98 8.74 3.53 -4.40
N ALA A 99 9.41 2.64 -3.65
CA ALA A 99 9.60 1.25 -4.04
C ALA A 99 8.44 0.32 -3.66
N THR A 100 7.55 0.75 -2.76
CA THR A 100 6.46 -0.10 -2.23
C THR A 100 5.07 0.47 -2.50
N TRP A 101 4.99 1.63 -3.13
CA TRP A 101 3.73 2.35 -3.36
C TRP A 101 2.67 1.45 -4.01
N GLY A 102 2.99 0.81 -5.12
CA GLY A 102 2.03 0.02 -5.89
C GLY A 102 1.46 -1.14 -5.08
N TYR A 103 2.32 -1.84 -4.31
CA TYR A 103 1.88 -2.92 -3.44
C TYR A 103 1.00 -2.42 -2.28
N ILE A 104 1.42 -1.38 -1.56
CA ILE A 104 0.64 -0.83 -0.44
C ILE A 104 -0.69 -0.27 -0.95
N TYR A 105 -0.69 0.41 -2.08
CA TYR A 105 -1.89 0.99 -2.68
C TYR A 105 -2.89 -0.11 -3.12
N TRP A 106 -2.40 -1.18 -3.73
CA TRP A 106 -3.21 -2.35 -4.03
C TRP A 106 -3.76 -2.99 -2.76
N LEU A 107 -2.89 -3.23 -1.77
CA LEU A 107 -3.25 -3.89 -0.50
C LEU A 107 -4.32 -3.11 0.25
N ARG A 108 -4.18 -1.77 0.33
CA ARG A 108 -5.12 -0.91 1.04
C ARG A 108 -6.38 -0.60 0.24
N THR A 109 -6.35 -0.79 -1.06
CA THR A 109 -7.57 -0.74 -1.86
C THR A 109 -8.48 -1.94 -1.61
N GLY A 110 -7.96 -3.14 -1.36
CA GLY A 110 -8.74 -4.35 -1.06
C GLY A 110 -9.55 -4.87 -2.25
N PRO A 111 -10.57 -5.69 -2.06
CA PRO A 111 -11.14 -6.13 -0.79
C PRO A 111 -10.27 -7.15 -0.03
N ALA A 112 -10.54 -7.31 1.28
CA ALA A 112 -9.70 -8.10 2.16
C ALA A 112 -9.61 -9.60 1.78
N ASP A 113 -10.72 -10.20 1.35
CA ASP A 113 -10.79 -11.60 0.90
C ASP A 113 -9.92 -11.84 -0.33
N GLY A 114 -10.01 -10.97 -1.34
CA GLY A 114 -9.16 -11.01 -2.52
C GLY A 114 -7.68 -10.85 -2.18
N ASN A 115 -7.36 -9.89 -1.30
CA ASN A 115 -5.98 -9.68 -0.84
C ASN A 115 -5.42 -10.90 -0.11
N GLN A 116 -6.21 -11.52 0.79
CA GLN A 116 -5.81 -12.72 1.52
C GLN A 116 -5.54 -13.87 0.57
N TYR A 117 -6.42 -14.08 -0.41
CA TYR A 117 -6.23 -15.11 -1.43
C TYR A 117 -4.92 -14.90 -2.20
N VAL A 118 -4.72 -13.70 -2.76
CA VAL A 118 -3.51 -13.38 -3.55
C VAL A 118 -2.25 -13.59 -2.72
N VAL A 119 -2.19 -13.00 -1.52
CA VAL A 119 -1.01 -13.12 -0.64
C VAL A 119 -0.73 -14.59 -0.27
N ALA A 120 -1.78 -15.40 -0.10
CA ALA A 120 -1.62 -16.84 0.16
C ALA A 120 -1.04 -17.62 -1.04
N GLN A 121 -1.21 -17.13 -2.28
CA GLN A 121 -0.69 -17.79 -3.48
C GLN A 121 0.74 -17.34 -3.86
N MET A 122 1.21 -16.19 -3.38
CA MET A 122 2.47 -15.57 -3.81
C MET A 122 3.71 -16.46 -3.64
N TRP A 123 3.69 -17.41 -2.71
CA TRP A 123 4.80 -18.36 -2.53
C TRP A 123 5.08 -19.20 -3.79
N LYS A 124 4.08 -19.41 -4.66
CA LYS A 124 4.22 -20.16 -5.92
C LYS A 124 5.23 -19.52 -6.89
N SER A 125 5.41 -18.21 -6.80
CA SER A 125 6.42 -17.46 -7.57
C SER A 125 7.63 -17.05 -6.72
N LYS A 126 7.81 -17.70 -5.56
CA LYS A 126 8.93 -17.43 -4.64
C LYS A 126 8.97 -15.99 -4.11
N ILE A 127 7.84 -15.30 -4.10
CA ILE A 127 7.69 -13.98 -3.52
C ILE A 127 6.85 -14.03 -2.25
N ARG A 128 7.11 -13.09 -1.36
CA ARG A 128 6.39 -12.97 -0.08
C ARG A 128 6.20 -11.50 0.30
N ALA A 129 5.01 -11.19 0.80
CA ALA A 129 4.72 -9.92 1.45
C ALA A 129 5.20 -9.94 2.90
N GLN A 130 6.05 -8.99 3.27
CA GLN A 130 6.53 -8.83 4.65
C GLN A 130 6.96 -7.39 4.92
N GLY A 131 6.55 -6.83 6.07
CA GLY A 131 6.97 -5.49 6.50
C GLY A 131 6.55 -4.37 5.54
N GLY A 132 5.41 -4.53 4.85
CA GLY A 132 4.95 -3.55 3.87
C GLY A 132 5.66 -3.58 2.51
N ALA A 133 6.47 -4.61 2.25
CA ALA A 133 7.19 -4.79 0.99
C ALA A 133 7.01 -6.21 0.43
N ILE A 134 7.33 -6.36 -0.85
CA ILE A 134 7.43 -7.65 -1.52
C ILE A 134 8.89 -8.07 -1.56
N TRP A 135 9.14 -9.33 -1.25
CA TRP A 135 10.47 -9.94 -1.21
C TRP A 135 10.50 -11.17 -2.12
N TYR A 136 11.54 -11.31 -2.88
CA TYR A 136 11.85 -12.47 -3.69
C TYR A 136 12.95 -13.30 -3.02
N ALA A 137 12.77 -14.62 -2.93
CA ALA A 137 13.75 -15.57 -2.44
C ALA A 137 13.80 -16.77 -3.39
N PRO A 138 14.79 -16.88 -4.28
CA PRO A 138 14.84 -17.92 -5.31
C PRO A 138 14.85 -19.34 -4.74
N ASP A 139 15.44 -19.50 -3.56
CA ASP A 139 15.60 -20.80 -2.89
C ASP A 139 14.41 -21.15 -2.00
N TRP A 140 13.37 -20.29 -1.94
CA TRP A 140 12.23 -20.53 -1.08
C TRP A 140 11.26 -21.56 -1.65
N GLY A 141 10.95 -22.58 -0.83
CA GLY A 141 9.91 -23.57 -1.10
C GLY A 141 8.87 -23.62 0.03
N MET A 142 7.78 -24.38 -0.15
CA MET A 142 6.74 -24.50 0.88
C MET A 142 7.25 -25.15 2.19
N SER A 143 8.15 -26.10 2.09
CA SER A 143 8.79 -26.76 3.23
C SER A 143 9.67 -25.81 4.06
N GLU A 144 10.13 -24.74 3.46
CA GLU A 144 11.09 -23.79 4.02
C GLU A 144 10.44 -22.53 4.62
N ARG A 145 9.11 -22.50 4.75
CA ARG A 145 8.39 -21.33 5.32
C ARG A 145 8.91 -20.90 6.69
N ARG A 146 9.39 -21.84 7.50
CA ARG A 146 9.94 -21.55 8.84
C ARG A 146 11.32 -20.91 8.76
N GLU A 147 12.04 -21.13 7.67
CA GLU A 147 13.40 -20.66 7.43
C GLU A 147 13.47 -19.37 6.60
N TRP A 148 12.31 -18.79 6.25
CA TRP A 148 12.22 -17.57 5.45
C TRP A 148 13.22 -16.47 5.86
N LYS A 149 13.47 -16.33 7.16
CA LYS A 149 14.39 -15.28 7.68
C LYS A 149 15.85 -15.55 7.35
N SER A 150 16.24 -16.81 7.12
CA SER A 150 17.60 -17.22 6.80
C SER A 150 17.90 -17.22 5.30
N LEU A 151 16.87 -17.08 4.45
CA LEU A 151 17.04 -17.07 3.00
C LEU A 151 17.68 -15.78 2.51
N ASN A 152 18.47 -15.91 1.43
CA ASN A 152 18.89 -14.74 0.67
C ASN A 152 17.67 -14.12 -0.01
N ARG A 153 17.35 -12.88 0.37
CA ARG A 153 16.12 -12.19 -0.06
C ARG A 153 16.48 -10.86 -0.68
N GLN A 154 15.82 -10.56 -1.78
CA GLN A 154 15.93 -9.28 -2.45
C GLN A 154 14.56 -8.61 -2.46
N GLN A 155 14.52 -7.30 -2.18
CA GLN A 155 13.29 -6.54 -2.26
C GLN A 155 12.91 -6.35 -3.72
N VAL A 156 11.64 -6.61 -4.01
CA VAL A 156 11.03 -6.32 -5.32
C VAL A 156 10.48 -4.90 -5.29
N ARG A 157 10.87 -4.10 -6.27
CA ARG A 157 10.33 -2.76 -6.45
C ARG A 157 8.95 -2.83 -7.08
N VAL A 158 7.95 -2.37 -6.37
CA VAL A 158 6.55 -2.28 -6.82
C VAL A 158 6.14 -0.81 -6.71
N ALA A 159 6.63 -0.01 -7.65
CA ALA A 159 6.45 1.45 -7.63
C ALA A 159 5.06 1.87 -8.08
N GLU A 160 4.45 1.11 -9.00
CA GLU A 160 3.08 1.31 -9.46
C GLU A 160 2.25 0.04 -9.22
N GLU A 161 0.96 0.21 -9.14
CA GLU A 161 0.03 -0.90 -8.93
C GLU A 161 0.06 -1.90 -10.10
N SER A 162 0.33 -1.41 -11.32
CA SER A 162 0.58 -2.24 -12.50
C SER A 162 1.76 -3.18 -12.34
N ASP A 163 2.82 -2.77 -11.62
CA ASP A 163 3.97 -3.63 -11.35
C ASP A 163 3.54 -4.84 -10.51
N PHE A 164 2.65 -4.59 -9.53
CA PHE A 164 2.12 -5.70 -8.72
C PHE A 164 1.27 -6.67 -9.54
N PHE A 165 0.37 -6.16 -10.39
CA PHE A 165 -0.40 -7.02 -11.29
C PHE A 165 0.50 -7.78 -12.27
N SER A 166 1.56 -7.17 -12.76
CA SER A 166 2.56 -7.85 -13.59
C SER A 166 3.25 -9.00 -12.85
N LEU A 167 3.61 -8.81 -11.56
CA LEU A 167 4.12 -9.91 -10.72
C LEU A 167 3.11 -11.04 -10.53
N LEU A 168 1.83 -10.71 -10.48
CA LEU A 168 0.76 -11.71 -10.40
C LEU A 168 0.52 -12.42 -11.75
N GLY A 169 1.16 -11.98 -12.84
CA GLY A 169 0.96 -12.53 -14.19
C GLY A 169 -0.45 -12.25 -14.72
N MET A 170 -1.02 -11.11 -14.40
CA MET A 170 -2.37 -10.74 -14.79
C MET A 170 -2.48 -9.27 -15.16
N GLU A 171 -3.52 -8.94 -15.94
CA GLU A 171 -3.86 -7.56 -16.22
C GLU A 171 -4.38 -6.81 -14.98
N SER A 172 -4.22 -5.50 -14.99
CA SER A 172 -4.72 -4.65 -13.92
C SER A 172 -6.24 -4.73 -13.79
N VAL A 173 -6.72 -5.02 -12.59
CA VAL A 173 -8.15 -5.07 -12.27
C VAL A 173 -8.56 -3.74 -11.64
N ARG A 174 -9.62 -3.13 -12.18
CA ARG A 174 -10.14 -1.86 -11.61
C ARG A 174 -10.58 -2.06 -10.16
N PRO A 175 -10.39 -1.08 -9.28
CA PRO A 175 -10.71 -1.18 -7.85
C PRO A 175 -12.09 -1.75 -7.55
N GLN A 176 -13.12 -1.26 -8.24
CA GLN A 176 -14.50 -1.68 -8.04
C GLN A 176 -14.80 -3.12 -8.51
N ASP A 177 -13.96 -3.67 -9.37
CA ASP A 177 -14.13 -5.01 -9.94
C ASP A 177 -13.32 -6.07 -9.17
N ARG A 178 -12.49 -5.66 -8.21
CA ARG A 178 -11.64 -6.58 -7.43
C ARG A 178 -12.49 -7.46 -6.52
N ARG A 179 -12.59 -8.72 -6.87
CA ARG A 179 -13.28 -9.77 -6.11
C ARG A 179 -12.39 -11.01 -6.09
N VAL A 180 -12.50 -11.80 -5.03
CA VAL A 180 -11.72 -13.03 -4.90
C VAL A 180 -11.86 -13.94 -6.13
N VAL A 181 -13.08 -14.08 -6.64
CA VAL A 181 -13.37 -14.93 -7.83
C VAL A 181 -12.61 -14.52 -9.10
N ILE A 182 -12.25 -13.23 -9.24
CA ILE A 182 -11.44 -12.78 -10.39
C ILE A 182 -10.00 -13.28 -10.25
N TYR A 183 -9.43 -13.18 -9.03
CA TYR A 183 -8.08 -13.69 -8.76
C TYR A 183 -8.02 -15.21 -8.87
N GLU A 184 -9.03 -15.93 -8.35
CA GLU A 184 -9.16 -17.38 -8.46
C GLU A 184 -9.22 -17.79 -9.94
N ALA A 185 -10.11 -17.19 -10.72
CA ALA A 185 -10.28 -17.54 -12.14
C ALA A 185 -8.99 -17.39 -12.95
N VAL A 186 -8.17 -16.37 -12.66
CA VAL A 186 -6.88 -16.18 -13.33
C VAL A 186 -5.82 -17.13 -12.80
N MET A 187 -5.62 -17.16 -11.47
CA MET A 187 -4.48 -17.86 -10.85
C MET A 187 -4.63 -19.38 -10.84
N GLU A 188 -5.84 -19.90 -10.96
CA GLU A 188 -6.13 -21.33 -11.07
C GLU A 188 -6.20 -21.82 -12.52
N SER A 189 -6.17 -20.91 -13.48
CA SER A 189 -6.10 -21.28 -14.89
C SER A 189 -4.83 -22.07 -15.20
N ARG A 190 -4.95 -23.13 -16.02
CA ARG A 190 -3.81 -23.91 -16.49
C ARG A 190 -2.82 -23.10 -17.34
N SER A 191 -3.28 -22.02 -17.95
CA SER A 191 -2.46 -21.08 -18.73
C SER A 191 -1.81 -19.99 -17.90
N HIS A 192 -2.16 -19.85 -16.61
CA HIS A 192 -1.60 -18.81 -15.77
C HIS A 192 -0.07 -18.95 -15.64
N ARG A 193 0.60 -17.82 -15.75
CA ARG A 193 2.05 -17.70 -15.51
C ARG A 193 2.29 -16.50 -14.61
N TRP A 194 2.99 -16.75 -13.52
CA TRP A 194 3.48 -15.67 -12.67
C TRP A 194 4.43 -14.76 -13.43
N GLY A 195 4.41 -13.48 -13.14
CA GLY A 195 5.38 -12.54 -13.68
C GLY A 195 6.80 -12.82 -13.13
N ASP A 196 7.78 -12.30 -13.84
CA ASP A 196 9.19 -12.44 -13.44
C ASP A 196 9.56 -11.40 -12.37
N PRO A 197 9.79 -11.80 -11.10
CA PRO A 197 10.21 -10.87 -10.07
C PRO A 197 11.62 -10.29 -10.31
N LEU A 198 12.46 -10.93 -11.12
CA LEU A 198 13.82 -10.45 -11.39
C LEU A 198 13.82 -9.12 -12.15
N SER A 199 12.81 -8.89 -13.00
CA SER A 199 12.66 -7.64 -13.75
C SER A 199 12.38 -6.41 -12.86
N LEU A 200 12.00 -6.63 -11.60
CA LEU A 200 11.61 -5.58 -10.64
C LEU A 200 12.50 -5.60 -9.37
N LEU A 201 13.62 -6.31 -9.37
CA LEU A 201 14.49 -6.30 -8.18
C LEU A 201 15.09 -4.92 -7.92
N MET A 202 15.17 -4.56 -6.66
CA MET A 202 15.93 -3.39 -6.22
C MET A 202 17.42 -3.66 -6.44
N PRO A 203 18.20 -2.66 -6.93
CA PRO A 203 19.64 -2.77 -6.98
C PRO A 203 20.19 -3.15 -5.60
N THR A 204 21.15 -4.08 -5.56
CA THR A 204 21.86 -4.38 -4.33
C THR A 204 22.74 -3.19 -3.95
N ALA A 205 22.96 -2.95 -2.65
CA ALA A 205 23.72 -1.79 -2.17
C ALA A 205 25.14 -1.69 -2.78
N THR A 206 25.66 -2.77 -3.35
CA THR A 206 26.94 -2.82 -4.08
C THR A 206 26.87 -2.23 -5.49
N GLU A 207 25.71 -2.24 -6.14
CA GLU A 207 25.54 -1.71 -7.51
C GLU A 207 25.33 -0.18 -7.53
N THR A 208 24.95 0.43 -6.40
CA THR A 208 24.74 1.88 -6.29
C THR A 208 26.04 2.66 -6.06
N ALA A 209 27.17 2.00 -5.77
CA ALA A 209 28.46 2.65 -5.51
C ALA A 209 29.21 3.07 -6.79
N ASP A 210 28.76 2.63 -7.97
CA ASP A 210 29.51 2.84 -9.23
C ASP A 210 28.77 3.76 -10.24
N GLN A 211 27.74 4.48 -9.82
CA GLN A 211 27.19 5.56 -10.63
C GLN A 211 27.86 6.89 -10.22
N PRO A 212 28.73 7.47 -11.07
CA PRO A 212 29.28 8.79 -10.81
C PRO A 212 28.13 9.80 -10.73
N SER A 213 28.15 10.57 -9.66
CA SER A 213 27.24 11.69 -9.42
C SER A 213 27.34 12.68 -10.60
N GLN A 214 26.47 12.55 -11.58
CA GLN A 214 26.19 13.63 -12.54
C GLN A 214 25.22 14.62 -11.88
N LEU A 215 25.72 15.32 -10.86
CA LEU A 215 25.20 16.60 -10.43
C LEU A 215 26.28 17.62 -10.80
N SER A 216 26.24 18.10 -12.03
CA SER A 216 26.82 19.40 -12.34
C SER A 216 26.05 20.05 -13.48
N LEU A 217 25.55 21.23 -13.17
CA LEU A 217 25.28 22.35 -14.07
C LEU A 217 23.99 22.27 -14.93
N PHE A 218 22.87 22.82 -14.44
CA PHE A 218 22.40 24.18 -14.86
C PHE A 218 21.29 24.62 -13.90
#